data_95ac96e881dbab960dacf0a3d3510c46
#
_entry.id   95ac96e881dbab960dacf0a3d3510c46
#
_cell.length_a   1.000
_cell.length_b   1.000
_cell.length_c   1.000
_cell.angle_alpha   90.00
_cell.angle_beta   90.00
_cell.angle_gamma   90.00
#
_symmetry.space_group_name_H-M   'P 1'
#
loop_
_entity.id
_entity.type
_entity.pdbx_description
1 polymer ?
#
loop_
_entity_poly.entity_id
_entity_poly.type
_entity_poly.pdbx_seq_one_letter_code
_entity_poly.pdbx_strand_id
1 'polypeptide(L)' 'MHPDDIVLTNTEKLFQYQVQVREIDECDDIEELRNALKGVLKLFMKQQEVVATLGVEQLNQF' A
#
# COMPACT_ATOMS: atom_id res chain seq x y z
N MET A 1 7.99 12.08 -4.72
CA MET A 1 6.59 11.96 -4.29
C MET A 1 6.50 12.10 -2.78
N HIS A 2 5.66 12.98 -2.29
CA HIS A 2 5.43 13.15 -0.86
C HIS A 2 4.13 12.44 -0.48
N PRO A 3 4.06 11.77 0.68
CA PRO A 3 2.83 11.08 1.09
C PRO A 3 1.60 11.97 1.11
N ASP A 4 1.75 13.26 1.41
CA ASP A 4 0.64 14.20 1.45
C ASP A 4 0.05 14.49 0.07
N ASP A 5 0.76 14.15 -1.01
CA ASP A 5 0.25 14.30 -2.38
C ASP A 5 -0.79 13.23 -2.73
N ILE A 6 -0.87 12.17 -1.93
CA ILE A 6 -1.82 11.08 -2.12
C ILE A 6 -2.99 11.32 -1.18
N VAL A 7 -4.20 11.49 -1.75
CA VAL A 7 -5.40 11.77 -0.95
C VAL A 7 -6.22 10.49 -0.82
N LEU A 8 -6.45 10.09 0.44
CA LEU A 8 -7.33 8.97 0.76
C LEU A 8 -8.71 9.51 1.11
N THR A 9 -9.72 9.16 0.31
CA THR A 9 -11.10 9.61 0.52
C THR A 9 -11.91 8.68 1.40
N ASN A 10 -11.47 7.42 1.52
CA ASN A 10 -12.12 6.44 2.39
C ASN A 10 -11.66 6.65 3.83
N THR A 11 -12.61 6.95 4.72
CA THR A 11 -12.32 7.28 6.13
C THR A 11 -11.60 6.14 6.85
N GLU A 12 -12.01 4.90 6.60
CA GLU A 12 -11.38 3.72 7.21
C GLU A 12 -9.92 3.57 6.76
N LYS A 13 -9.65 3.78 5.47
CA LYS A 13 -8.30 3.72 4.94
C LYS A 13 -7.43 4.84 5.48
N LEU A 14 -7.99 6.03 5.61
CA LEU A 14 -7.30 7.16 6.21
C LEU A 14 -6.92 6.87 7.66
N PHE A 15 -7.83 6.29 8.43
CA PHE A 15 -7.56 5.91 9.81
C PHE A 15 -6.45 4.87 9.90
N GLN A 16 -6.50 3.83 9.07
CA GLN A 16 -5.47 2.80 9.00
C GLN A 16 -4.10 3.40 8.66
N TYR A 17 -4.08 4.32 7.71
CA TYR A 17 -2.85 5.02 7.33
C TYR A 17 -2.26 5.78 8.51
N GLN A 18 -3.09 6.52 9.26
CA GLN A 18 -2.62 7.30 10.41
C GLN A 18 -2.03 6.42 11.51
N VAL A 19 -2.65 5.25 11.76
CA VAL A 19 -2.12 4.29 12.73
C VAL A 19 -0.75 3.76 12.29
N GLN A 20 -0.62 3.39 11.04
CA GLN A 20 0.64 2.86 10.49
C GLN A 20 1.74 3.90 10.48
N VAL A 21 1.41 5.15 10.16
CA VAL A 21 2.39 6.25 10.19
C VAL A 21 2.94 6.43 11.60
N ARG A 22 2.08 6.33 12.61
CA ARG A 22 2.52 6.44 14.00
C ARG A 22 3.49 5.33 14.36
N GLU A 23 3.21 4.10 13.93
CA GLU A 23 4.10 2.96 14.16
C GLU A 23 5.46 3.16 13.48
N ILE A 24 5.45 3.68 12.26
CA ILE A 24 6.68 3.98 11.52
C ILE A 24 7.49 5.06 12.25
N ASP A 25 6.84 6.12 12.70
CA ASP A 25 7.50 7.23 13.39
C ASP A 25 8.11 6.80 14.73
N GLU A 26 7.52 5.80 15.37
CA GLU A 26 8.01 5.27 16.65
C GLU A 26 9.08 4.20 16.47
N CYS A 27 9.32 3.72 15.26
CA CYS A 27 10.28 2.66 15.00
C CYS A 27 11.68 3.24 14.85
N ASP A 28 12.59 2.82 15.75
CA ASP A 28 13.99 3.26 15.72
C ASP A 28 14.91 2.25 15.00
N ASP A 29 14.40 1.06 14.68
CA ASP A 29 15.19 0.01 14.06
C ASP A 29 15.11 0.12 12.54
N ILE A 30 16.24 0.47 11.92
CA ILE A 30 16.31 0.67 10.47
C ILE A 30 16.11 -0.62 9.69
N GLU A 31 16.53 -1.76 10.24
CA GLU A 31 16.32 -3.05 9.59
C GLU A 31 14.83 -3.42 9.54
N GLU A 32 14.10 -3.15 10.62
CA GLU A 32 12.66 -3.36 10.64
C GLU A 32 11.96 -2.45 9.63
N LEU A 33 12.38 -1.18 9.55
CA LEU A 33 11.82 -0.24 8.58
C LEU A 33 12.07 -0.70 7.14
N ARG A 34 13.27 -1.18 6.86
CA ARG A 34 13.60 -1.70 5.53
C ARG A 34 12.76 -2.91 5.17
N ASN A 35 12.61 -3.84 6.11
CA ASN A 35 11.80 -5.03 5.89
C ASN A 35 10.33 -4.69 5.70
N ALA A 36 9.81 -3.76 6.49
CA ALA A 36 8.43 -3.29 6.35
C ALA A 36 8.22 -2.65 4.98
N LEU A 37 9.14 -1.81 4.54
CA LEU A 37 9.05 -1.14 3.24
C LEU A 37 9.09 -2.15 2.10
N LYS A 38 9.98 -3.14 2.19
CA LYS A 38 10.06 -4.21 1.18
C LYS A 38 8.76 -5.02 1.14
N GLY A 39 8.16 -5.29 2.31
CA GLY A 39 6.89 -5.98 2.39
C GLY A 39 5.76 -5.20 1.74
N VAL A 40 5.68 -3.91 2.03
CA VAL A 40 4.67 -3.02 1.42
C VAL A 40 4.83 -2.97 -0.08
N LEU A 41 6.06 -2.83 -0.57
CA LEU A 41 6.35 -2.80 -2.00
C LEU A 41 5.89 -4.10 -2.68
N LYS A 42 6.16 -5.23 -2.04
CA LYS A 42 5.76 -6.54 -2.58
C LYS A 42 4.24 -6.68 -2.64
N LEU A 43 3.55 -6.24 -1.59
CA LEU A 43 2.08 -6.24 -1.57
C LEU A 43 1.50 -5.33 -2.65
N PHE A 44 2.11 -4.16 -2.85
CA PHE A 44 1.69 -3.23 -3.89
C PHE A 44 1.79 -3.88 -5.27
N MET A 45 2.92 -4.54 -5.56
CA MET A 45 3.12 -5.24 -6.82
C MET A 45 2.14 -6.39 -6.97
N LYS A 46 1.87 -7.11 -5.88
CA LYS A 46 0.89 -8.20 -5.91
C LYS A 46 -0.51 -7.69 -6.24
N GLN A 47 -0.89 -6.56 -5.69
CA GLN A 47 -2.18 -5.93 -6.01
C GLN A 47 -2.26 -5.56 -7.49
N GLN A 48 -1.16 -5.05 -8.06
CA GLN A 48 -1.11 -4.75 -9.49
C GLN A 48 -1.31 -5.99 -10.34
N GLU A 49 -0.69 -7.11 -9.96
CA GLU A 49 -0.89 -8.38 -10.67
C GLU A 49 -2.36 -8.81 -10.64
N VAL A 50 -2.98 -8.75 -9.46
CA VAL A 50 -4.38 -9.15 -9.29
C VAL A 50 -5.30 -8.28 -10.14
N VAL A 51 -5.11 -6.97 -10.09
CA VAL A 51 -5.93 -6.02 -10.89
C VAL A 51 -5.75 -6.27 -12.38
N ALA A 52 -4.52 -6.50 -12.84
CA ALA A 52 -4.24 -6.78 -14.24
C ALA A 52 -4.93 -8.08 -14.67
N THR A 53 -4.89 -9.12 -13.85
CA THR A 53 -5.55 -10.40 -14.12
C THR A 53 -7.06 -10.24 -14.23
N LEU A 54 -7.67 -9.51 -13.28
CA LEU A 54 -9.11 -9.24 -13.31
C LEU A 54 -9.50 -8.43 -14.54
N GLY A 55 -8.68 -7.44 -14.92
CA GLY A 55 -8.92 -6.66 -16.11
C GLY A 55 -8.90 -7.51 -17.39
N VAL A 56 -7.95 -8.42 -17.49
CA VAL A 56 -7.86 -9.35 -18.64
C VAL A 56 -9.07 -10.29 -18.67
N GLU A 57 -9.48 -10.83 -17.53
CA GLU A 57 -10.66 -11.68 -17.45
C GLU A 57 -11.92 -10.94 -17.87
N GLN A 58 -12.08 -9.69 -17.45
CA GLN A 58 -13.22 -8.86 -17.85
C GLN A 58 -13.22 -8.59 -19.35
N LEU A 59 -12.06 -8.32 -19.93
CA LEU A 59 -11.93 -8.10 -21.36
C LEU A 59 -12.28 -9.35 -22.17
N ASN A 60 -11.94 -10.52 -21.65
CA ASN A 60 -12.23 -11.80 -22.31
C ASN A 60 -13.69 -12.18 -22.26
N GLN A 61 -14.49 -11.55 -21.41
CA GLN A 61 -15.93 -11.77 -21.32
C GLN A 61 -16.75 -10.98 -22.35
N PHE A 62 -16.10 -10.00 -22.97
CA PHE A 62 -16.71 -9.19 -24.01
C PHE A 62 -16.23 -9.61 -25.38
#